data_f299eacc3bb7e87e2ee4eb92d1ab0494
#
_entry.id   f299eacc3bb7e87e2ee4eb92d1ab0494
#
_cell.length_a   1.000
_cell.length_b   1.000
_cell.length_c   1.000
_cell.angle_alpha   90.00
_cell.angle_beta   90.00
_cell.angle_gamma   90.00
#
_symmetry.space_group_name_H-M   'P 1'
#
loop_
_entity.id
_entity.type
_entity.pdbx_description
1 polymer ?
#
loop_
_entity_poly.entity_id
_entity_poly.type
_entity_poly.pdbx_seq_one_letter_code
_entity_poly.pdbx_strand_id
1 'polypeptide(L)'
;TPEEFRQLSEQERERMGLRAVDLRSVFPPKPHSIAPIPVLELRNVTLRYKKRTILHDIGLSAGKGEVIGVVGHNGAGKTTFSRALCGLHKDCDGQFLWESKPIERKERLQRSYMVMQDVNYELFADSVEAECSFGIRNPDQTLVNATLEELGLSPYREQHPNTLSGGQKQRVAVAVSMICGKDLLVFDEPTS
;
A
#
# COMPACT_ATOMS: atom_id res chain seq x y z
N THR A 1 -2.18 6.88 -30.45
CA THR A 1 -0.74 7.18 -30.65
C THR A 1 -0.23 8.19 -29.62
N PRO A 2 1.08 8.34 -29.36
CA PRO A 2 1.63 9.36 -28.47
C PRO A 2 1.26 10.80 -28.88
N GLU A 3 1.03 11.04 -30.14
CA GLU A 3 0.62 12.36 -30.65
C GLU A 3 -0.84 12.65 -30.35
N GLU A 4 -1.74 11.70 -30.54
CA GLU A 4 -3.16 11.82 -30.16
C GLU A 4 -3.32 12.01 -28.66
N PHE A 5 -2.53 11.33 -27.85
CA PHE A 5 -2.53 11.51 -26.38
C PHE A 5 -2.16 12.93 -25.96
N ARG A 6 -1.19 13.58 -26.64
CA ARG A 6 -0.78 14.95 -26.35
C ARG A 6 -1.85 16.00 -26.76
N GLN A 7 -2.73 15.64 -27.71
CA GLN A 7 -3.81 16.53 -28.18
C GLN A 7 -5.04 16.48 -27.27
N LEU A 8 -5.18 15.49 -26.38
CA LEU A 8 -6.27 15.39 -25.43
C LEU A 8 -6.19 16.55 -24.43
N SER A 9 -7.32 17.18 -24.14
CA SER A 9 -7.44 18.16 -23.04
C SER A 9 -7.17 17.51 -21.69
N GLU A 10 -6.85 18.31 -20.68
CA GLU A 10 -6.63 17.83 -19.32
C GLU A 10 -7.87 17.11 -18.77
N GLN A 11 -9.05 17.68 -18.99
CA GLN A 11 -10.33 17.08 -18.57
C GLN A 11 -10.63 15.74 -19.25
N GLU A 12 -10.29 15.59 -20.53
CA GLU A 12 -10.46 14.32 -21.23
C GLU A 12 -9.49 13.26 -20.69
N ARG A 13 -8.24 13.63 -20.41
CA ARG A 13 -7.27 12.72 -19.80
C ARG A 13 -7.69 12.26 -18.42
N GLU A 14 -8.20 13.17 -17.57
CA GLU A 14 -8.74 12.81 -16.26
C GLU A 14 -9.92 11.85 -16.36
N ARG A 15 -10.89 12.12 -17.25
CA ARG A 15 -12.04 11.22 -17.48
C ARG A 15 -11.62 9.83 -17.95
N MET A 16 -10.51 9.73 -18.68
CA MET A 16 -9.95 8.47 -19.18
C MET A 16 -8.97 7.82 -18.18
N GLY A 17 -8.73 8.42 -17.01
CA GLY A 17 -7.77 7.94 -16.02
C GLY A 17 -6.31 7.99 -16.52
N LEU A 18 -6.00 8.88 -17.47
CA LEU A 18 -4.67 9.00 -18.06
C LEU A 18 -3.79 9.96 -17.26
N ARG A 19 -2.48 9.67 -17.23
CA ARG A 19 -1.50 10.51 -16.53
C ARG A 19 -1.33 11.88 -17.20
N ALA A 20 -0.93 12.89 -16.43
CA ALA A 20 -0.57 14.19 -16.96
C ALA A 20 0.61 14.09 -17.94
N VAL A 21 0.57 14.89 -19.01
CA VAL A 21 1.66 14.97 -20.01
C VAL A 21 2.89 15.65 -19.41
N ASP A 22 2.68 16.66 -18.60
CA ASP A 22 3.74 17.39 -17.89
C ASP A 22 3.51 17.33 -16.38
N LEU A 23 4.40 16.66 -15.67
CA LEU A 23 4.33 16.54 -14.21
C LEU A 23 4.52 17.89 -13.50
N ARG A 24 5.05 18.91 -14.18
CA ARG A 24 5.17 20.27 -13.63
C ARG A 24 3.83 20.97 -13.46
N SER A 25 2.81 20.53 -14.19
CA SER A 25 1.43 21.04 -14.03
C SER A 25 0.69 20.39 -12.86
N VAL A 26 1.20 19.29 -12.32
CA VAL A 26 0.59 18.61 -11.17
C VAL A 26 1.10 19.27 -9.90
N PHE A 27 0.22 20.01 -9.23
CA PHE A 27 0.57 20.61 -7.94
C PHE A 27 0.77 19.48 -6.90
N PRO A 28 1.91 19.47 -6.18
CA PRO A 28 2.07 18.54 -5.08
C PRO A 28 0.97 18.82 -4.03
N PRO A 29 0.44 17.78 -3.40
CA PRO A 29 -0.51 17.96 -2.31
C PRO A 29 0.12 18.88 -1.26
N LYS A 30 -0.68 19.82 -0.73
CA LYS A 30 -0.21 20.71 0.34
C LYS A 30 0.31 19.86 1.50
N PRO A 31 1.51 20.13 2.03
CA PRO A 31 1.99 19.41 3.19
C PRO A 31 0.99 19.59 4.34
N HIS A 32 0.44 18.49 4.82
CA HIS A 32 -0.38 18.54 6.02
C HIS A 32 0.52 18.88 7.20
N SER A 33 0.04 19.75 8.09
CA SER A 33 0.72 19.95 9.37
C SER A 33 0.78 18.62 10.09
N ILE A 34 1.99 18.20 10.44
CA ILE A 34 2.22 16.95 11.19
C ILE A 34 1.34 16.99 12.44
N ALA A 35 0.56 15.94 12.66
CA ALA A 35 -0.22 15.82 13.89
C ALA A 35 0.70 16.00 15.10
N PRO A 36 0.29 16.72 16.14
CA PRO A 36 1.13 17.03 17.29
C PRO A 36 1.65 15.77 18.01
N ILE A 37 0.99 14.64 17.81
CA ILE A 37 1.43 13.34 18.36
C ILE A 37 1.47 12.34 17.21
N PRO A 38 2.68 11.83 16.83
CA PRO A 38 2.79 10.82 15.80
C PRO A 38 2.16 9.49 16.25
N VAL A 39 1.47 8.82 15.33
CA VAL A 39 0.93 7.48 15.56
C VAL A 39 2.01 6.43 15.37
N LEU A 40 2.82 6.56 14.32
CA LEU A 40 3.96 5.69 14.04
C LEU A 40 5.25 6.49 14.07
N GLU A 41 6.25 6.00 14.79
CA GLU A 41 7.57 6.62 14.84
C GLU A 41 8.66 5.56 14.74
N LEU A 42 9.68 5.85 13.95
CA LEU A 42 10.89 5.06 13.82
C LEU A 42 12.07 5.87 14.33
N ARG A 43 12.93 5.27 15.15
CA ARG A 43 14.15 5.91 15.69
C ARG A 43 15.35 5.01 15.45
N ASN A 44 16.36 5.55 14.75
CA ASN A 44 17.64 4.90 14.48
C ASN A 44 17.48 3.47 13.90
N VAL A 45 16.51 3.29 13.00
CA VAL A 45 16.23 1.98 12.42
C VAL A 45 17.28 1.62 11.39
N THR A 46 17.92 0.47 11.57
CA THR A 46 18.91 -0.10 10.65
C THR A 46 18.41 -1.44 10.14
N LEU A 47 18.42 -1.60 8.82
CA LEU A 47 17.95 -2.81 8.14
C LEU A 47 19.12 -3.54 7.49
N ARG A 48 19.20 -4.86 7.70
CA ARG A 48 20.24 -5.72 7.13
C ARG A 48 19.64 -6.83 6.30
N TYR A 49 20.40 -7.34 5.38
CA TYR A 49 20.10 -8.56 4.63
C TYR A 49 21.38 -9.37 4.49
N LYS A 50 21.38 -10.61 4.98
CA LYS A 50 22.57 -11.50 4.98
C LYS A 50 23.83 -10.79 5.47
N LYS A 51 23.79 -10.13 6.63
CA LYS A 51 24.90 -9.36 7.26
C LYS A 51 25.28 -8.07 6.52
N ARG A 52 24.69 -7.73 5.38
CA ARG A 52 24.90 -6.46 4.69
C ARG A 52 23.89 -5.44 5.15
N THR A 53 24.34 -4.26 5.56
CA THR A 53 23.44 -3.14 5.86
C THR A 53 22.84 -2.63 4.54
N ILE A 54 21.54 -2.57 4.48
CA ILE A 54 20.75 -2.05 3.34
C ILE A 54 20.40 -0.59 3.58
N LEU A 55 19.87 -0.31 4.76
CA LEU A 55 19.52 1.04 5.20
C LEU A 55 19.99 1.20 6.63
N HIS A 56 20.45 2.40 6.99
CA HIS A 56 20.92 2.69 8.34
C HIS A 56 20.39 4.03 8.82
N ASP A 57 20.20 4.12 10.13
CA ASP A 57 19.80 5.32 10.84
C ASP A 57 18.55 6.00 10.29
N ILE A 58 17.50 5.19 10.01
CA ILE A 58 16.25 5.71 9.50
C ILE A 58 15.43 6.27 10.65
N GLY A 59 15.03 7.52 10.50
CA GLY A 59 14.00 8.17 11.30
C GLY A 59 12.77 8.46 10.45
N LEU A 60 11.58 8.20 10.98
CA LEU A 60 10.30 8.51 10.36
C LEU A 60 9.30 8.87 11.45
N SER A 61 8.41 9.80 11.17
CA SER A 61 7.28 10.14 12.02
C SER A 61 6.05 10.29 11.14
N ALA A 62 4.97 9.61 11.49
CA ALA A 62 3.72 9.59 10.74
C ALA A 62 2.51 9.82 11.65
N GLY A 63 1.63 10.71 11.24
CA GLY A 63 0.35 11.00 11.88
C GLY A 63 -0.79 10.11 11.38
N LYS A 64 -1.94 10.20 12.04
CA LYS A 64 -3.16 9.49 11.61
C LYS A 64 -3.66 10.05 10.29
N GLY A 65 -3.93 9.16 9.32
CA GLY A 65 -4.44 9.53 8.00
C GLY A 65 -3.38 10.16 7.08
N GLU A 66 -2.11 10.15 7.49
CA GLU A 66 -1.03 10.67 6.66
C GLU A 66 -0.66 9.68 5.56
N VAL A 67 -0.38 10.22 4.36
CA VAL A 67 0.12 9.44 3.21
C VAL A 67 1.58 9.81 2.96
N ILE A 68 2.46 8.82 3.03
CA ILE A 68 3.90 9.00 2.89
C ILE A 68 4.40 8.30 1.63
N GLY A 69 5.00 9.06 0.71
CA GLY A 69 5.66 8.52 -0.48
C GLY A 69 7.13 8.17 -0.20
N VAL A 70 7.50 6.89 -0.39
CA VAL A 70 8.88 6.43 -0.31
C VAL A 70 9.46 6.34 -1.71
N VAL A 71 10.39 7.23 -2.03
CA VAL A 71 11.00 7.33 -3.36
C VAL A 71 12.47 6.95 -3.33
N GLY A 72 12.99 6.43 -4.44
CA GLY A 72 14.39 6.03 -4.59
C GLY A 72 14.58 5.13 -5.80
N HIS A 73 15.83 4.96 -6.25
CA HIS A 73 16.17 4.09 -7.37
C HIS A 73 15.88 2.61 -7.07
N ASN A 74 15.86 1.77 -8.11
CA ASN A 74 15.70 0.33 -7.94
C ASN A 74 16.90 -0.24 -7.15
N GLY A 75 16.61 -1.10 -6.18
CA GLY A 75 17.62 -1.62 -5.25
C GLY A 75 17.98 -0.70 -4.08
N ALA A 76 17.38 0.49 -3.94
CA ALA A 76 17.62 1.38 -2.80
C ALA A 76 17.11 0.85 -1.45
N GLY A 77 16.37 -0.26 -1.43
CA GLY A 77 15.86 -0.86 -0.19
C GLY A 77 14.40 -0.51 0.13
N LYS A 78 13.64 0.09 -0.79
CA LYS A 78 12.23 0.47 -0.58
C LYS A 78 11.38 -0.71 -0.09
N THR A 79 11.39 -1.83 -0.82
CA THR A 79 10.68 -3.07 -0.44
C THR A 79 11.15 -3.63 0.91
N THR A 80 12.47 -3.56 1.20
CA THR A 80 13.01 -4.00 2.50
C THR A 80 12.47 -3.12 3.63
N PHE A 81 12.40 -1.82 3.41
CA PHE A 81 11.83 -0.86 4.35
C PHE A 81 10.33 -1.11 4.55
N SER A 82 9.56 -1.25 3.49
CA SER A 82 8.13 -1.59 3.52
C SER A 82 7.87 -2.87 4.32
N ARG A 83 8.65 -3.92 4.07
CA ARG A 83 8.57 -5.17 4.83
C ARG A 83 8.96 -5.02 6.30
N ALA A 84 9.91 -4.15 6.62
CA ALA A 84 10.31 -3.88 8.00
C ALA A 84 9.19 -3.13 8.75
N LEU A 85 8.54 -2.15 8.13
CA LEU A 85 7.39 -1.46 8.69
C LEU A 85 6.29 -2.45 9.08
N CYS A 86 5.95 -3.38 8.19
CA CYS A 86 4.94 -4.42 8.44
C CYS A 86 5.41 -5.55 9.37
N GLY A 87 6.67 -5.55 9.82
CA GLY A 87 7.22 -6.64 10.63
C GLY A 87 7.53 -7.92 9.85
N LEU A 88 7.47 -7.91 8.51
CA LEU A 88 7.82 -9.04 7.65
C LEU A 88 9.34 -9.26 7.57
N HIS A 89 10.13 -8.19 7.67
CA HIS A 89 11.59 -8.26 7.72
C HIS A 89 12.07 -8.41 9.17
N LYS A 90 12.95 -9.41 9.41
CA LYS A 90 13.39 -9.77 10.77
C LYS A 90 14.70 -9.12 11.18
N ASP A 91 15.60 -8.88 10.23
CA ASP A 91 16.96 -8.41 10.47
C ASP A 91 16.98 -6.88 10.52
N CYS A 92 16.44 -6.34 11.61
CA CYS A 92 16.36 -4.91 11.85
C CYS A 92 16.64 -4.58 13.32
N ASP A 93 17.41 -3.52 13.53
CA ASP A 93 17.63 -2.88 14.83
C ASP A 93 16.98 -1.51 14.86
N GLY A 94 16.93 -0.89 16.05
CA GLY A 94 16.31 0.41 16.28
C GLY A 94 14.95 0.28 16.96
N GLN A 95 14.25 1.39 17.07
CA GLN A 95 12.96 1.45 17.77
C GLN A 95 11.83 1.73 16.79
N PHE A 96 10.77 0.96 16.93
CA PHE A 96 9.46 1.22 16.33
C PHE A 96 8.50 1.55 17.46
N LEU A 97 7.82 2.68 17.36
CA LEU A 97 6.87 3.11 18.35
C LEU A 97 5.50 3.32 17.71
N TRP A 98 4.46 2.94 18.43
CA TRP A 98 3.06 3.19 18.09
C TRP A 98 2.42 3.98 19.21
N GLU A 99 1.91 5.17 18.92
CA GLU A 99 1.40 6.10 19.93
C GLU A 99 2.39 6.29 21.10
N SER A 100 3.67 6.53 20.76
CA SER A 100 4.79 6.71 21.66
C SER A 100 5.18 5.48 22.50
N LYS A 101 4.60 4.31 22.26
CA LYS A 101 4.94 3.05 22.93
C LYS A 101 5.75 2.14 22.01
N PRO A 102 6.82 1.49 22.51
CA PRO A 102 7.54 0.50 21.71
C PRO A 102 6.59 -0.60 21.22
N ILE A 103 6.72 -0.92 19.94
CA ILE A 103 5.90 -1.95 19.29
C ILE A 103 6.79 -3.07 18.74
N GLU A 104 6.45 -4.29 19.10
CA GLU A 104 7.17 -5.48 18.69
C GLU A 104 6.83 -5.91 17.26
N ARG A 105 7.72 -6.69 16.65
CA ARG A 105 7.54 -7.21 15.28
C ARG A 105 6.19 -7.93 15.08
N LYS A 106 5.77 -8.74 16.04
CA LYS A 106 4.50 -9.49 15.97
C LYS A 106 3.29 -8.55 15.96
N GLU A 107 3.36 -7.50 16.73
CA GLU A 107 2.30 -6.49 16.79
C GLU A 107 2.25 -5.66 15.51
N ARG A 108 3.40 -5.29 14.92
CA ARG A 108 3.44 -4.66 13.60
C ARG A 108 2.77 -5.51 12.53
N LEU A 109 3.03 -6.83 12.51
CA LEU A 109 2.34 -7.78 11.62
C LEU A 109 0.81 -7.79 11.80
N GLN A 110 0.33 -7.62 13.00
CA GLN A 110 -1.10 -7.59 13.28
C GLN A 110 -1.76 -6.27 12.87
N ARG A 111 -1.06 -5.16 13.00
CA ARG A 111 -1.56 -3.80 12.71
C ARG A 111 -1.42 -3.38 11.26
N SER A 112 -0.62 -4.07 10.46
CA SER A 112 -0.32 -3.68 9.08
C SER A 112 -0.90 -4.64 8.06
N TYR A 113 -1.14 -4.11 6.86
CA TYR A 113 -1.37 -4.84 5.64
C TYR A 113 -0.43 -4.30 4.55
N MET A 114 0.15 -5.18 3.75
CA MET A 114 1.07 -4.82 2.69
C MET A 114 0.56 -5.37 1.37
N VAL A 115 0.30 -4.49 0.41
CA VAL A 115 0.10 -4.86 -0.99
C VAL A 115 1.48 -4.94 -1.65
N MET A 116 1.84 -6.14 -2.12
CA MET A 116 3.15 -6.40 -2.72
C MET A 116 3.17 -6.02 -4.20
N GLN A 117 4.36 -5.84 -4.75
CA GLN A 117 4.58 -5.59 -6.17
C GLN A 117 3.99 -6.71 -7.05
N ASP A 118 4.16 -7.97 -6.66
CA ASP A 118 3.56 -9.12 -7.34
C ASP A 118 2.39 -9.67 -6.52
N VAL A 119 1.19 -9.24 -6.87
CA VAL A 119 -0.07 -9.63 -6.22
C VAL A 119 -0.44 -11.11 -6.40
N ASN A 120 0.23 -11.85 -7.30
CA ASN A 120 -0.03 -13.28 -7.46
C ASN A 120 0.35 -14.09 -6.21
N TYR A 121 1.20 -13.55 -5.34
CA TYR A 121 1.59 -14.18 -4.08
C TYR A 121 0.69 -13.82 -2.90
N GLU A 122 -0.36 -13.03 -3.11
CA GLU A 122 -1.24 -12.53 -2.05
C GLU A 122 -2.67 -13.05 -2.13
N LEU A 123 -3.11 -13.51 -3.30
CA LEU A 123 -4.49 -13.87 -3.57
C LEU A 123 -4.64 -15.40 -3.52
N PHE A 124 -5.34 -15.92 -2.52
CA PHE A 124 -5.41 -17.36 -2.21
C PHE A 124 -6.83 -17.93 -2.18
N ALA A 125 -7.86 -17.07 -2.08
CA ALA A 125 -9.24 -17.53 -1.94
C ALA A 125 -9.84 -18.02 -3.27
N ASP A 126 -10.96 -18.74 -3.18
CA ASP A 126 -11.65 -19.34 -4.32
C ASP A 126 -12.42 -18.30 -5.16
N SER A 127 -12.70 -17.12 -4.61
CA SER A 127 -13.37 -16.03 -5.32
C SER A 127 -12.85 -14.66 -4.87
N VAL A 128 -13.12 -13.63 -5.68
CA VAL A 128 -12.79 -12.23 -5.34
C VAL A 128 -13.47 -11.79 -4.04
N GLU A 129 -14.73 -12.15 -3.84
CA GLU A 129 -15.45 -11.83 -2.61
C GLU A 129 -14.87 -12.55 -1.40
N ALA A 130 -14.54 -13.83 -1.55
CA ALA A 130 -13.90 -14.60 -0.50
C ALA A 130 -12.52 -14.02 -0.14
N GLU A 131 -11.75 -13.54 -1.12
CA GLU A 131 -10.47 -12.87 -0.90
C GLU A 131 -10.64 -11.59 -0.08
N CYS A 132 -11.63 -10.76 -0.40
CA CYS A 132 -11.95 -9.54 0.35
C CYS A 132 -12.36 -9.79 1.80
N SER A 133 -12.83 -11.00 2.11
CA SER A 133 -13.26 -11.42 3.45
C SER A 133 -12.22 -12.29 4.15
N PHE A 134 -11.11 -12.62 3.47
CA PHE A 134 -10.13 -13.58 3.97
C PHE A 134 -9.49 -13.14 5.27
N GLY A 135 -9.53 -14.02 6.28
CA GLY A 135 -8.96 -13.74 7.60
C GLY A 135 -9.76 -12.77 8.47
N ILE A 136 -10.89 -12.26 8.01
CA ILE A 136 -11.79 -11.39 8.78
C ILE A 136 -12.90 -12.24 9.42
N ARG A 137 -13.02 -12.19 10.74
CA ARG A 137 -13.94 -13.05 11.50
C ARG A 137 -15.42 -12.76 11.21
N ASN A 138 -15.77 -11.50 11.05
CA ASN A 138 -17.14 -11.06 10.70
C ASN A 138 -16.99 -9.89 9.71
N PRO A 139 -16.84 -10.18 8.40
CA PRO A 139 -16.68 -9.14 7.41
C PRO A 139 -17.97 -8.30 7.30
N ASP A 140 -17.81 -6.98 7.24
CA ASP A 140 -18.92 -6.09 6.92
C ASP A 140 -19.27 -6.22 5.44
N GLN A 141 -20.34 -6.94 5.16
CA GLN A 141 -20.77 -7.20 3.79
C GLN A 141 -21.17 -5.93 3.05
N THR A 142 -21.62 -4.90 3.75
CA THR A 142 -21.94 -3.59 3.15
C THR A 142 -20.65 -2.93 2.66
N LEU A 143 -19.61 -2.94 3.47
CA LEU A 143 -18.29 -2.42 3.09
C LEU A 143 -17.68 -3.22 1.93
N VAL A 144 -17.76 -4.56 1.97
CA VAL A 144 -17.31 -5.43 0.86
C VAL A 144 -18.00 -5.06 -0.44
N ASN A 145 -19.34 -4.96 -0.43
CA ASN A 145 -20.11 -4.63 -1.61
C ASN A 145 -19.74 -3.25 -2.18
N ALA A 146 -19.70 -2.24 -1.31
CA ALA A 146 -19.34 -0.88 -1.71
C ALA A 146 -17.92 -0.80 -2.30
N THR A 147 -16.96 -1.50 -1.70
CA THR A 147 -15.56 -1.53 -2.18
C THR A 147 -15.45 -2.23 -3.53
N LEU A 148 -16.14 -3.36 -3.72
CA LEU A 148 -16.16 -4.06 -5.01
C LEU A 148 -16.78 -3.22 -6.12
N GLU A 149 -17.82 -2.45 -5.81
CA GLU A 149 -18.45 -1.53 -6.75
C GLU A 149 -17.53 -0.37 -7.10
N GLU A 150 -16.96 0.30 -6.10
CA GLU A 150 -16.02 1.42 -6.27
C GLU A 150 -14.82 1.06 -7.16
N LEU A 151 -14.27 -0.15 -6.99
CA LEU A 151 -13.12 -0.63 -7.74
C LEU A 151 -13.48 -1.34 -9.06
N GLY A 152 -14.77 -1.37 -9.43
CA GLY A 152 -15.25 -2.02 -10.66
C GLY A 152 -15.01 -3.53 -10.66
N LEU A 153 -15.10 -4.16 -9.50
CA LEU A 153 -14.87 -5.60 -9.30
C LEU A 153 -16.16 -6.41 -9.18
N SER A 154 -17.33 -5.77 -9.05
CA SER A 154 -18.63 -6.43 -8.92
C SER A 154 -18.91 -7.50 -9.99
N PRO A 155 -18.57 -7.32 -11.29
CA PRO A 155 -18.76 -8.34 -12.32
C PRO A 155 -17.87 -9.59 -12.14
N TYR A 156 -16.82 -9.48 -11.32
CA TYR A 156 -15.81 -10.55 -11.10
C TYR A 156 -15.94 -11.20 -9.73
N ARG A 157 -16.97 -10.84 -8.96
CA ARG A 157 -17.17 -11.24 -7.55
C ARG A 157 -16.96 -12.74 -7.31
N GLU A 158 -17.59 -13.58 -8.14
CA GLU A 158 -17.56 -15.04 -8.02
C GLU A 158 -16.36 -15.68 -8.75
N GLN A 159 -15.57 -14.89 -9.45
CA GLN A 159 -14.45 -15.43 -10.21
C GLN A 159 -13.26 -15.71 -9.29
N HIS A 160 -12.54 -16.78 -9.60
CA HIS A 160 -11.29 -17.09 -8.94
C HIS A 160 -10.22 -16.04 -9.30
N PRO A 161 -9.48 -15.47 -8.33
CA PRO A 161 -8.50 -14.41 -8.58
C PRO A 161 -7.48 -14.73 -9.67
N ASN A 162 -7.10 -16.00 -9.84
CA ASN A 162 -6.15 -16.40 -10.89
C ASN A 162 -6.65 -16.19 -12.32
N THR A 163 -7.96 -16.08 -12.54
CA THR A 163 -8.55 -15.84 -13.87
C THR A 163 -8.54 -14.37 -14.27
N LEU A 164 -8.24 -13.48 -13.33
CA LEU A 164 -8.24 -12.04 -13.52
C LEU A 164 -6.99 -11.55 -14.25
N SER A 165 -7.12 -10.44 -14.97
CA SER A 165 -5.97 -9.70 -15.52
C SER A 165 -5.10 -9.11 -14.38
N GLY A 166 -3.85 -8.76 -14.68
CA GLY A 166 -2.94 -8.16 -13.70
C GLY A 166 -3.53 -6.92 -13.02
N GLY A 167 -4.11 -6.00 -13.79
CA GLY A 167 -4.76 -4.81 -13.24
C GLY A 167 -6.01 -5.10 -12.40
N GLN A 168 -6.76 -6.17 -12.71
CA GLN A 168 -7.88 -6.61 -11.88
C GLN A 168 -7.39 -7.20 -10.56
N LYS A 169 -6.36 -8.06 -10.60
CA LYS A 169 -5.72 -8.60 -9.39
C LYS A 169 -5.19 -7.49 -8.48
N GLN A 170 -4.56 -6.47 -9.07
CA GLN A 170 -4.10 -5.31 -8.33
C GLN A 170 -5.24 -4.60 -7.60
N ARG A 171 -6.39 -4.39 -8.28
CA ARG A 171 -7.57 -3.80 -7.64
C ARG A 171 -8.13 -4.69 -6.54
N VAL A 172 -8.08 -6.02 -6.68
CA VAL A 172 -8.48 -6.95 -5.60
C VAL A 172 -7.59 -6.78 -4.38
N ALA A 173 -6.26 -6.71 -4.53
CA ALA A 173 -5.35 -6.49 -3.41
C ALA A 173 -5.60 -5.13 -2.73
N VAL A 174 -5.92 -4.09 -3.50
CA VAL A 174 -6.35 -2.79 -2.96
C VAL A 174 -7.68 -2.93 -2.21
N ALA A 175 -8.67 -3.65 -2.76
CA ALA A 175 -9.95 -3.90 -2.09
C ALA A 175 -9.75 -4.57 -0.72
N VAL A 176 -8.91 -5.61 -0.67
CA VAL A 176 -8.55 -6.27 0.60
C VAL A 176 -7.94 -5.28 1.59
N SER A 177 -7.06 -4.40 1.14
CA SER A 177 -6.44 -3.38 2.01
C SER A 177 -7.47 -2.39 2.59
N MET A 178 -8.51 -2.04 1.83
CA MET A 178 -9.58 -1.14 2.29
C MET A 178 -10.50 -1.81 3.32
N ILE A 179 -10.69 -3.12 3.22
CA ILE A 179 -11.63 -3.89 4.05
C ILE A 179 -10.95 -4.48 5.29
N CYS A 180 -9.65 -4.73 5.25
CA CYS A 180 -8.92 -5.48 6.29
C CYS A 180 -8.89 -4.79 7.68
N GLY A 181 -9.28 -3.52 7.78
CA GLY A 181 -9.34 -2.78 9.04
C GLY A 181 -7.99 -2.61 9.74
N LYS A 182 -6.88 -2.59 8.99
CA LYS A 182 -5.55 -2.40 9.54
C LYS A 182 -5.21 -0.93 9.74
N ASP A 183 -4.39 -0.67 10.76
CA ASP A 183 -3.98 0.69 11.12
C ASP A 183 -2.93 1.27 10.15
N LEU A 184 -2.08 0.40 9.57
CA LEU A 184 -1.01 0.76 8.64
C LEU A 184 -1.17 0.01 7.32
N LEU A 185 -1.34 0.74 6.24
CA LEU A 185 -1.38 0.20 4.89
C LEU A 185 -0.10 0.56 4.15
N VAL A 186 0.56 -0.44 3.57
CA VAL A 186 1.80 -0.26 2.81
C VAL A 186 1.59 -0.80 1.40
N PHE A 187 1.93 0.02 0.40
CA PHE A 187 1.81 -0.33 -1.01
C PHE A 187 3.19 -0.33 -1.65
N ASP A 188 3.65 -1.47 -2.16
CA ASP A 188 4.94 -1.62 -2.82
C ASP A 188 4.72 -1.66 -4.34
N GLU A 189 4.98 -0.53 -5.02
CA GLU A 189 4.79 -0.33 -6.46
C GLU A 189 3.38 -0.73 -6.98
N PRO A 190 2.29 -0.17 -6.42
CA PRO A 190 0.92 -0.63 -6.69
C PRO A 190 0.41 -0.33 -8.11
N THR A 191 1.20 0.28 -8.95
CA THR A 191 0.82 0.72 -10.32
C THR A 191 1.77 0.22 -11.40
N SER A 192 2.58 -0.79 -11.10
CA SER A 192 3.54 -1.37 -12.05
C SER A 192 2.88 -2.32 -13.05
#